data_4540ce8306d547ce5bb6f367a6c47a9b
#
_entry.id   4540ce8306d547ce5bb6f367a6c47a9b
#
_cell.length_a   1.000
_cell.length_b   1.000
_cell.length_c   1.000
_cell.angle_alpha   90.00
_cell.angle_beta   90.00
_cell.angle_gamma   90.00
#
_symmetry.space_group_name_H-M   'P 1'
#
loop_
_entity.id
_entity.type
_entity.pdbx_description
1 polymer ?
#
loop_
_entity_poly.entity_id
_entity_poly.type
_entity_poly.pdbx_seq_one_letter_code
_entity_poly.pdbx_strand_id
1 'polypeptide(L)'
;MNFKDQTLFGLPPGADFAAALVDGLCAKFAMAPPADLARVQIIVNTRRLARRVSDLFAAKENILHPKLHVLNDLSGLAPQIMLPAAPPALSSRFELLALVEKLLAQQPDLAARSALFDLTDSLAQLIEEMQDEGVGVAEFKGLNVSDQSGHWQRTHAFLTIAAEYLAGRAAHPDMVSRQRQMVEQISASWQIAPIPSPVILAGSTGSRGTTLSLMKAVAALPQGVLLLPGFDFDMPMQAWSDMAHALDSEDHPQYRFVKLFAALAAEPRQVARWAGVKAPVPARSALVSLALRPAPVTDCWLSEGPALRDIAGATSAMTLLEAPSPRLEAMAIAMRLREAAEEGLTAALITPDRGLTRQVSAALSQWGIIPDDSAGMPLHLSPPGRLLRQALGILGQGVSTPTLLALLKHPLAHSGGARNEHLLLTRDLELYLRAKAIPFPQSAGLQAWAQKQNNPMALSWAGWVSEICAAHWPADSAPFADLLSQHLTYAEAICRGSRPDEDDEAGGL
;
A
#
# COMPACT_ATOMS: atom_id res chain seq x y z
N MET A 1 8.23 -25.37 23.26
CA MET A 1 8.60 -25.36 21.82
C MET A 1 10.10 -25.61 21.69
N ASN A 2 10.54 -26.53 20.85
CA ASN A 2 11.96 -26.75 20.56
C ASN A 2 12.26 -26.25 19.14
N PHE A 3 12.97 -25.14 19.01
CA PHE A 3 13.31 -24.56 17.70
C PHE A 3 14.38 -25.35 16.93
N LYS A 4 15.04 -26.27 17.58
CA LYS A 4 16.03 -27.15 16.91
C LYS A 4 15.39 -28.32 16.17
N ASP A 5 14.19 -28.75 16.64
CA ASP A 5 13.52 -29.93 16.10
C ASP A 5 12.27 -29.59 15.29
N GLN A 6 11.83 -28.33 15.34
CA GLN A 6 10.59 -27.87 14.72
C GLN A 6 10.76 -26.48 14.10
N THR A 7 10.66 -26.40 12.79
CA THR A 7 10.82 -25.17 11.98
C THR A 7 9.47 -24.53 11.64
N LEU A 8 8.45 -25.34 11.37
CA LEU A 8 7.14 -24.87 10.89
C LEU A 8 6.14 -24.81 12.04
N PHE A 9 5.68 -23.60 12.30
CA PHE A 9 4.59 -23.34 13.24
C PHE A 9 3.47 -22.58 12.56
N GLY A 10 2.24 -22.76 13.05
CA GLY A 10 1.08 -22.02 12.58
C GLY A 10 0.23 -21.50 13.73
N LEU A 11 -0.48 -20.41 13.46
CA LEU A 11 -1.57 -19.93 14.30
C LEU A 11 -2.88 -20.12 13.56
N PRO A 12 -3.93 -20.64 14.22
CA PRO A 12 -5.22 -20.85 13.58
C PRO A 12 -5.89 -19.51 13.21
N PRO A 13 -6.84 -19.53 12.26
CA PRO A 13 -7.66 -18.37 11.97
C PRO A 13 -8.37 -17.84 13.23
N GLY A 14 -8.50 -16.50 13.34
CA GLY A 14 -9.14 -15.84 14.47
C GLY A 14 -8.28 -15.64 15.70
N ALA A 15 -7.11 -16.28 15.81
CA ALA A 15 -6.16 -16.00 16.90
C ALA A 15 -5.53 -14.60 16.73
N ASP A 16 -5.33 -13.87 17.85
CA ASP A 16 -4.53 -12.64 17.82
C ASP A 16 -3.07 -12.99 17.57
N PHE A 17 -2.64 -12.81 16.31
CA PHE A 17 -1.33 -13.22 15.84
C PHE A 17 -0.19 -12.57 16.63
N ALA A 18 -0.28 -11.27 16.87
CA ALA A 18 0.78 -10.52 17.56
C ALA A 18 0.88 -10.92 19.03
N ALA A 19 -0.26 -11.01 19.72
CA ALA A 19 -0.30 -11.43 21.13
C ALA A 19 0.20 -12.86 21.28
N ALA A 20 -0.28 -13.78 20.43
CA ALA A 20 0.16 -15.18 20.45
C ALA A 20 1.67 -15.34 20.20
N LEU A 21 2.24 -14.55 19.26
CA LEU A 21 3.69 -14.53 19.01
C LEU A 21 4.45 -14.11 20.26
N VAL A 22 4.07 -12.97 20.87
CA VAL A 22 4.74 -12.41 22.05
C VAL A 22 4.61 -13.34 23.26
N ASP A 23 3.41 -13.80 23.57
CA ASP A 23 3.18 -14.68 24.72
C ASP A 23 3.89 -16.03 24.57
N GLY A 24 3.89 -16.59 23.37
CA GLY A 24 4.63 -17.82 23.07
C GLY A 24 6.13 -17.69 23.25
N LEU A 25 6.70 -16.54 22.86
CA LEU A 25 8.13 -16.25 23.09
C LEU A 25 8.42 -16.01 24.57
N CYS A 26 7.63 -15.21 25.27
CA CYS A 26 7.80 -14.98 26.68
C CYS A 26 7.73 -16.31 27.48
N ALA A 27 6.77 -17.17 27.16
CA ALA A 27 6.64 -18.47 27.78
C ALA A 27 7.85 -19.39 27.50
N LYS A 28 8.36 -19.37 26.24
CA LYS A 28 9.54 -20.18 25.89
C LYS A 28 10.80 -19.75 26.64
N PHE A 29 11.01 -18.46 26.81
CA PHE A 29 12.20 -17.89 27.44
C PHE A 29 12.01 -17.54 28.92
N ALA A 30 10.89 -17.93 29.54
CA ALA A 30 10.57 -17.61 30.94
C ALA A 30 11.63 -18.06 31.94
N MET A 31 12.29 -19.19 31.67
CA MET A 31 13.33 -19.77 32.53
C MET A 31 14.74 -19.55 31.97
N ALA A 32 14.87 -18.86 30.84
CA ALA A 32 16.16 -18.56 30.22
C ALA A 32 16.71 -17.21 30.69
N PRO A 33 18.02 -16.97 30.61
CA PRO A 33 18.58 -15.63 30.85
C PRO A 33 17.88 -14.56 29.99
N PRO A 34 17.60 -13.36 30.51
CA PRO A 34 16.93 -12.31 29.73
C PRO A 34 17.66 -11.96 28.43
N ALA A 35 18.98 -12.10 28.39
CA ALA A 35 19.80 -11.88 27.20
C ALA A 35 19.48 -12.84 26.05
N ASP A 36 18.93 -14.02 26.31
CA ASP A 36 18.62 -15.01 25.27
C ASP A 36 17.40 -14.56 24.44
N LEU A 37 16.40 -13.97 25.09
CA LEU A 37 15.26 -13.35 24.37
C LEU A 37 15.73 -12.15 23.55
N ALA A 38 16.61 -11.30 24.07
CA ALA A 38 17.15 -10.15 23.37
C ALA A 38 17.97 -10.50 22.11
N ARG A 39 18.48 -11.72 22.03
CA ARG A 39 19.21 -12.21 20.84
C ARG A 39 18.29 -12.72 19.74
N VAL A 40 17.03 -12.99 20.03
CA VAL A 40 16.05 -13.44 19.03
C VAL A 40 15.87 -12.37 17.96
N GLN A 41 15.93 -12.78 16.71
CA GLN A 41 15.62 -11.93 15.55
C GLN A 41 14.21 -12.25 15.07
N ILE A 42 13.33 -11.28 15.03
CA ILE A 42 11.95 -11.44 14.54
C ILE A 42 11.81 -10.62 13.26
N ILE A 43 11.44 -11.29 12.17
CA ILE A 43 11.17 -10.67 10.89
C ILE A 43 9.66 -10.72 10.67
N VAL A 44 9.03 -9.56 10.49
CA VAL A 44 7.58 -9.44 10.26
C VAL A 44 7.27 -8.83 8.90
N ASN A 45 6.07 -9.08 8.39
CA ASN A 45 5.67 -8.66 7.05
C ASN A 45 5.35 -7.16 6.92
N THR A 46 4.92 -6.48 7.99
CA THR A 46 4.48 -5.08 7.94
C THR A 46 4.99 -4.25 9.11
N ARG A 47 5.15 -2.95 8.90
CA ARG A 47 5.48 -1.99 9.97
C ARG A 47 4.39 -1.91 11.05
N ARG A 48 3.11 -2.12 10.69
CA ARG A 48 2.00 -2.18 11.66
C ARG A 48 2.17 -3.36 12.61
N LEU A 49 2.45 -4.55 12.07
CA LEU A 49 2.70 -5.72 12.91
C LEU A 49 3.94 -5.51 13.78
N ALA A 50 5.02 -4.94 13.24
CA ALA A 50 6.22 -4.64 14.01
C ALA A 50 5.91 -3.70 15.19
N ARG A 51 5.15 -2.62 14.96
CA ARG A 51 4.73 -1.68 16.02
C ARG A 51 3.91 -2.41 17.08
N ARG A 52 2.85 -3.16 16.69
CA ARG A 52 2.00 -3.87 17.63
C ARG A 52 2.79 -4.89 18.46
N VAL A 53 3.69 -5.65 17.85
CA VAL A 53 4.58 -6.59 18.55
C VAL A 53 5.49 -5.84 19.53
N SER A 54 6.06 -4.70 19.13
CA SER A 54 6.88 -3.83 19.99
C SER A 54 6.08 -3.34 21.21
N ASP A 55 4.85 -2.84 20.98
CA ASP A 55 3.98 -2.34 22.04
C ASP A 55 3.61 -3.45 23.03
N LEU A 56 3.32 -4.66 22.53
CA LEU A 56 3.03 -5.82 23.37
C LEU A 56 4.25 -6.26 24.21
N PHE A 57 5.46 -6.20 23.66
CA PHE A 57 6.67 -6.44 24.46
C PHE A 57 6.90 -5.32 25.47
N ALA A 58 6.67 -4.06 25.10
CA ALA A 58 6.81 -2.93 26.02
C ALA A 58 5.82 -2.97 27.21
N ALA A 59 4.67 -3.61 27.02
CA ALA A 59 3.70 -3.84 28.09
C ALA A 59 4.11 -4.96 29.08
N LYS A 60 5.17 -5.73 28.76
CA LYS A 60 5.69 -6.78 29.67
C LYS A 60 6.79 -6.18 30.54
N GLU A 61 6.69 -6.38 31.83
CA GLU A 61 7.68 -5.91 32.81
C GLU A 61 8.92 -6.83 32.83
N ASN A 62 10.09 -6.24 33.08
CA ASN A 62 11.34 -6.93 33.37
C ASN A 62 11.85 -7.90 32.28
N ILE A 63 11.61 -7.59 31.00
CA ILE A 63 12.15 -8.35 29.88
C ILE A 63 13.02 -7.49 28.96
N LEU A 64 14.04 -8.10 28.35
CA LEU A 64 14.80 -7.50 27.28
C LEU A 64 14.12 -7.87 25.96
N HIS A 65 13.87 -6.84 25.12
CA HIS A 65 13.12 -7.03 23.88
C HIS A 65 13.95 -7.73 22.81
N PRO A 66 13.33 -8.60 21.99
CA PRO A 66 13.96 -9.16 20.80
C PRO A 66 14.18 -8.06 19.74
N LYS A 67 15.03 -8.35 18.77
CA LYS A 67 15.25 -7.46 17.63
C LYS A 67 14.15 -7.66 16.59
N LEU A 68 13.50 -6.57 16.19
CA LEU A 68 12.43 -6.57 15.20
C LEU A 68 12.94 -6.02 13.87
N HIS A 69 12.66 -6.75 12.80
CA HIS A 69 12.93 -6.37 11.41
C HIS A 69 11.66 -6.46 10.58
N VAL A 70 11.58 -5.67 9.52
CA VAL A 70 10.46 -5.73 8.57
C VAL A 70 10.98 -6.28 7.23
N LEU A 71 10.19 -7.10 6.56
CA LEU A 71 10.57 -7.72 5.27
C LEU A 71 11.12 -6.72 4.26
N ASN A 72 10.57 -5.50 4.24
CA ASN A 72 11.00 -4.44 3.31
C ASN A 72 12.29 -3.71 3.76
N ASP A 73 12.81 -4.00 4.96
CA ASP A 73 14.05 -3.41 5.48
C ASP A 73 14.80 -4.44 6.35
N LEU A 74 15.70 -5.17 5.73
CA LEU A 74 16.53 -6.19 6.36
C LEU A 74 17.93 -5.67 6.71
N SER A 75 18.23 -4.39 6.55
CA SER A 75 19.55 -3.80 6.81
C SER A 75 20.04 -4.04 8.23
N GLY A 76 19.13 -3.96 9.21
CA GLY A 76 19.44 -4.26 10.61
C GLY A 76 19.73 -5.73 10.91
N LEU A 77 19.29 -6.67 10.05
CA LEU A 77 19.53 -8.08 10.19
C LEU A 77 20.94 -8.47 9.72
N ALA A 78 21.46 -7.79 8.71
CA ALA A 78 22.77 -8.04 8.12
C ALA A 78 23.51 -6.71 7.83
N PRO A 79 23.95 -5.97 8.87
CA PRO A 79 24.55 -4.65 8.72
C PRO A 79 25.87 -4.66 7.94
N GLN A 80 26.52 -5.81 7.81
CA GLN A 80 27.73 -5.98 7.01
C GLN A 80 27.47 -5.98 5.50
N ILE A 81 26.20 -6.13 5.04
CA ILE A 81 25.84 -6.14 3.64
C ILE A 81 25.52 -4.70 3.22
N MET A 82 26.37 -4.15 2.38
CA MET A 82 26.18 -2.81 1.82
C MET A 82 25.81 -2.90 0.34
N LEU A 83 24.59 -2.51 0.03
CA LEU A 83 24.11 -2.40 -1.35
C LEU A 83 24.00 -0.93 -1.75
N PRO A 84 24.22 -0.59 -3.03
CA PRO A 84 24.02 0.75 -3.56
C PRO A 84 22.61 1.27 -3.19
N ALA A 85 22.50 2.58 -3.00
CA ALA A 85 21.19 3.19 -2.80
C ALA A 85 20.34 3.02 -4.06
N ALA A 86 19.08 2.63 -3.89
CA ALA A 86 18.15 2.60 -5.00
C ALA A 86 17.87 4.02 -5.50
N PRO A 87 17.79 4.24 -6.81
CA PRO A 87 17.37 5.53 -7.35
C PRO A 87 15.93 5.82 -6.92
N PRO A 88 15.55 7.11 -6.87
CA PRO A 88 14.14 7.47 -6.61
C PRO A 88 13.21 6.79 -7.62
N ALA A 89 12.07 6.26 -7.14
CA ALA A 89 11.10 5.56 -7.99
C ALA A 89 10.62 6.42 -9.18
N LEU A 90 10.49 7.73 -8.97
CA LEU A 90 10.10 8.67 -10.02
C LEU A 90 11.16 8.76 -11.14
N SER A 91 12.45 8.72 -10.83
CA SER A 91 13.53 8.70 -11.84
C SER A 91 13.45 7.46 -12.72
N SER A 92 13.24 6.29 -12.09
CA SER A 92 13.03 5.02 -12.79
C SER A 92 11.83 5.07 -13.73
N ARG A 93 10.73 5.69 -13.27
CA ARG A 93 9.53 5.86 -14.07
C ARG A 93 9.73 6.77 -15.27
N PHE A 94 10.47 7.88 -15.13
CA PHE A 94 10.80 8.77 -16.26
C PHE A 94 11.71 8.11 -17.28
N GLU A 95 12.65 7.29 -16.86
CA GLU A 95 13.48 6.52 -17.78
C GLU A 95 12.66 5.53 -18.59
N LEU A 96 11.75 4.78 -17.92
CA LEU A 96 10.81 3.90 -18.62
C LEU A 96 9.88 4.67 -19.55
N LEU A 97 9.38 5.83 -19.13
CA LEU A 97 8.55 6.70 -19.96
C LEU A 97 9.25 7.09 -21.26
N ALA A 98 10.53 7.49 -21.17
CA ALA A 98 11.32 7.85 -22.35
C ALA A 98 11.52 6.65 -23.29
N LEU A 99 11.71 5.45 -22.77
CA LEU A 99 11.83 4.22 -23.56
C LEU A 99 10.51 3.86 -24.25
N VAL A 100 9.39 3.93 -23.54
CA VAL A 100 8.05 3.68 -24.12
C VAL A 100 7.69 4.74 -25.15
N GLU A 101 7.99 6.01 -24.91
CA GLU A 101 7.78 7.09 -25.90
C GLU A 101 8.57 6.82 -27.19
N LYS A 102 9.83 6.42 -27.08
CA LYS A 102 10.66 6.07 -28.23
C LYS A 102 10.09 4.88 -29.00
N LEU A 103 9.58 3.85 -28.30
CA LEU A 103 8.92 2.71 -28.93
C LEU A 103 7.67 3.14 -29.70
N LEU A 104 6.80 3.92 -29.08
CA LEU A 104 5.57 4.40 -29.73
C LEU A 104 5.84 5.32 -30.91
N ALA A 105 6.95 6.07 -30.88
CA ALA A 105 7.39 6.86 -32.03
C ALA A 105 7.87 5.99 -33.21
N GLN A 106 8.52 4.85 -32.91
CA GLN A 106 9.00 3.89 -33.94
C GLN A 106 7.87 2.97 -34.44
N GLN A 107 6.90 2.65 -33.58
CA GLN A 107 5.80 1.74 -33.88
C GLN A 107 4.45 2.36 -33.43
N PRO A 108 3.92 3.35 -34.19
CA PRO A 108 2.69 4.07 -33.82
C PRO A 108 1.43 3.17 -33.72
N ASP A 109 1.45 2.03 -34.41
CA ASP A 109 0.34 1.07 -34.43
C ASP A 109 0.22 0.25 -33.12
N LEU A 110 1.22 0.30 -32.23
CA LEU A 110 1.19 -0.42 -30.96
C LEU A 110 0.11 0.13 -30.02
N ALA A 111 0.08 1.44 -29.84
CA ALA A 111 -0.91 2.12 -29.02
C ALA A 111 -0.97 3.63 -29.31
N ALA A 112 -2.08 4.26 -28.93
CA ALA A 112 -2.21 5.70 -29.03
C ALA A 112 -1.22 6.41 -28.07
N ARG A 113 -0.69 7.56 -28.48
CA ARG A 113 0.24 8.36 -27.65
C ARG A 113 -0.39 8.78 -26.30
N SER A 114 -1.71 8.91 -26.23
CA SER A 114 -2.44 9.20 -24.98
C SER A 114 -2.30 8.09 -23.92
N ALA A 115 -1.97 6.86 -24.31
CA ALA A 115 -1.78 5.72 -23.42
C ALA A 115 -0.34 5.64 -22.85
N LEU A 116 0.55 6.58 -23.17
CA LEU A 116 1.97 6.53 -22.81
C LEU A 116 2.20 6.32 -21.32
N PHE A 117 1.50 7.07 -20.47
CA PHE A 117 1.66 6.96 -19.00
C PHE A 117 1.12 5.64 -18.46
N ASP A 118 -0.06 5.21 -18.90
CA ASP A 118 -0.68 3.95 -18.45
C ASP A 118 0.15 2.73 -18.87
N LEU A 119 0.71 2.76 -20.07
CA LEU A 119 1.62 1.73 -20.55
C LEU A 119 2.93 1.70 -19.77
N THR A 120 3.47 2.87 -19.44
CA THR A 120 4.68 2.97 -18.61
C THR A 120 4.44 2.40 -17.21
N ASP A 121 3.29 2.68 -16.60
CA ASP A 121 2.93 2.16 -15.30
C ASP A 121 2.74 0.64 -15.32
N SER A 122 2.06 0.13 -16.34
CA SER A 122 1.87 -1.32 -16.53
C SER A 122 3.20 -2.04 -16.74
N LEU A 123 4.11 -1.43 -17.51
CA LEU A 123 5.45 -1.98 -17.74
C LEU A 123 6.30 -1.95 -16.46
N ALA A 124 6.24 -0.87 -15.69
CA ALA A 124 6.93 -0.77 -14.40
C ALA A 124 6.46 -1.85 -13.44
N GLN A 125 5.15 -2.07 -13.33
CA GLN A 125 4.59 -3.12 -12.50
C GLN A 125 5.03 -4.52 -12.95
N LEU A 126 5.02 -4.79 -14.26
CA LEU A 126 5.51 -6.06 -14.81
C LEU A 126 6.99 -6.29 -14.47
N ILE A 127 7.83 -5.26 -14.61
CA ILE A 127 9.26 -5.33 -14.26
C ILE A 127 9.44 -5.64 -12.77
N GLU A 128 8.68 -4.98 -11.89
CA GLU A 128 8.72 -5.24 -10.45
C GLU A 128 8.33 -6.69 -10.11
N GLU A 129 7.28 -7.21 -10.75
CA GLU A 129 6.85 -8.60 -10.58
C GLU A 129 7.92 -9.59 -11.04
N MET A 130 8.54 -9.34 -12.20
CA MET A 130 9.64 -10.16 -12.73
C MET A 130 10.83 -10.19 -11.77
N GLN A 131 11.23 -9.04 -11.26
CA GLN A 131 12.35 -8.91 -10.33
C GLN A 131 12.08 -9.62 -9.01
N ASP A 132 10.86 -9.48 -8.48
CA ASP A 132 10.45 -10.12 -7.23
C ASP A 132 10.43 -11.66 -7.38
N GLU A 133 9.90 -12.18 -8.49
CA GLU A 133 9.91 -13.61 -8.80
C GLU A 133 11.27 -14.13 -9.29
N GLY A 134 12.20 -13.25 -9.63
CA GLY A 134 13.53 -13.60 -10.13
C GLY A 134 13.53 -14.14 -11.55
N VAL A 135 12.57 -13.71 -12.34
CA VAL A 135 12.49 -14.04 -13.74
C VAL A 135 13.39 -13.09 -14.53
N GLY A 136 14.41 -13.63 -15.17
CA GLY A 136 15.39 -12.87 -15.94
C GLY A 136 14.99 -12.70 -17.40
N VAL A 137 15.81 -11.94 -18.12
CA VAL A 137 15.61 -11.68 -19.57
C VAL A 137 15.75 -12.96 -20.41
N ALA A 138 16.52 -13.93 -19.94
CA ALA A 138 16.79 -15.18 -20.68
C ALA A 138 15.51 -16.02 -20.83
N GLU A 139 14.66 -16.05 -19.81
CA GLU A 139 13.41 -16.78 -19.79
C GLU A 139 12.43 -16.29 -20.88
N PHE A 140 12.43 -14.98 -21.17
CA PHE A 140 11.58 -14.41 -22.23
C PHE A 140 12.06 -14.75 -23.64
N LYS A 141 13.36 -14.85 -23.84
CA LYS A 141 13.90 -15.23 -25.16
C LYS A 141 13.53 -16.66 -25.56
N GLY A 142 13.19 -17.50 -24.59
CA GLY A 142 12.74 -18.86 -24.78
C GLY A 142 11.23 -19.03 -25.07
N LEU A 143 10.43 -17.96 -24.92
CA LEU A 143 9.00 -18.03 -25.21
C LEU A 143 8.78 -18.08 -26.74
N ASN A 144 8.27 -19.21 -27.21
CA ASN A 144 7.90 -19.36 -28.62
C ASN A 144 6.58 -18.65 -28.89
N VAL A 145 6.65 -17.43 -29.45
CA VAL A 145 5.49 -16.57 -29.75
C VAL A 145 5.07 -16.64 -31.22
N SER A 146 5.60 -17.61 -31.99
CA SER A 146 5.40 -17.67 -33.46
C SER A 146 3.98 -17.99 -33.91
N ASP A 147 3.11 -18.48 -33.04
CA ASP A 147 1.81 -19.03 -33.39
C ASP A 147 0.60 -18.16 -32.94
N GLN A 148 0.83 -16.93 -32.45
CA GLN A 148 -0.23 -16.14 -31.85
C GLN A 148 -0.39 -14.73 -32.45
N SER A 149 -1.65 -14.25 -32.42
CA SER A 149 -2.15 -12.99 -32.97
C SER A 149 -1.28 -11.74 -32.71
N GLY A 150 -1.52 -10.63 -33.45
CA GLY A 150 -0.81 -9.34 -33.30
C GLY A 150 -0.75 -8.76 -31.88
N HIS A 151 -1.49 -9.30 -30.91
CA HIS A 151 -1.38 -8.98 -29.49
C HIS A 151 -0.03 -9.43 -28.92
N TRP A 152 0.45 -10.62 -29.26
CA TRP A 152 1.74 -11.14 -28.79
C TRP A 152 2.95 -10.42 -29.36
N GLN A 153 2.87 -9.92 -30.59
CA GLN A 153 3.96 -9.07 -31.15
C GLN A 153 4.11 -7.76 -30.36
N ARG A 154 2.99 -7.18 -29.91
CA ARG A 154 3.00 -5.98 -29.04
C ARG A 154 3.63 -6.29 -27.68
N THR A 155 3.21 -7.38 -27.05
CA THR A 155 3.77 -7.82 -25.76
C THR A 155 5.27 -8.07 -25.87
N HIS A 156 5.74 -8.70 -26.94
CA HIS A 156 7.17 -8.94 -27.17
C HIS A 156 7.99 -7.65 -27.30
N ALA A 157 7.46 -6.61 -27.96
CA ALA A 157 8.13 -5.31 -28.04
C ALA A 157 8.30 -4.67 -26.65
N PHE A 158 7.28 -4.73 -25.79
CA PHE A 158 7.38 -4.24 -24.41
C PHE A 158 8.34 -5.07 -23.56
N LEU A 159 8.37 -6.38 -23.71
CA LEU A 159 9.31 -7.25 -23.01
C LEU A 159 10.76 -6.99 -23.43
N THR A 160 11.00 -6.63 -24.69
CA THR A 160 12.34 -6.24 -25.15
C THR A 160 12.82 -4.97 -24.45
N ILE A 161 11.95 -3.96 -24.28
CA ILE A 161 12.28 -2.74 -23.53
C ILE A 161 12.54 -3.08 -22.06
N ALA A 162 11.72 -3.92 -21.43
CA ALA A 162 11.95 -4.37 -20.06
C ALA A 162 13.33 -5.02 -19.91
N ALA A 163 13.72 -5.84 -20.88
CA ALA A 163 15.02 -6.49 -20.93
C ALA A 163 16.18 -5.49 -21.03
N GLU A 164 16.09 -4.52 -21.92
CA GLU A 164 17.10 -3.47 -22.09
C GLU A 164 17.21 -2.60 -20.83
N TYR A 165 16.09 -2.22 -20.25
CA TYR A 165 16.02 -1.44 -19.02
C TYR A 165 16.70 -2.18 -17.84
N LEU A 166 16.37 -3.46 -17.65
CA LEU A 166 16.96 -4.29 -16.58
C LEU A 166 18.48 -4.47 -16.77
N ALA A 167 18.94 -4.69 -18.01
CA ALA A 167 20.36 -4.81 -18.32
C ALA A 167 21.12 -3.52 -17.99
N GLY A 168 20.54 -2.35 -18.29
CA GLY A 168 21.15 -1.04 -17.99
C GLY A 168 21.18 -0.71 -16.48
N ARG A 169 20.37 -1.39 -15.67
CA ARG A 169 20.21 -1.13 -14.23
C ARG A 169 20.99 -2.07 -13.31
N ALA A 170 21.77 -2.99 -13.84
CA ALA A 170 22.53 -3.96 -13.03
C ALA A 170 23.44 -3.30 -11.96
N ALA A 171 24.02 -2.13 -12.26
CA ALA A 171 24.88 -1.39 -11.33
C ALA A 171 24.10 -0.53 -10.29
N HIS A 172 22.86 -0.16 -10.59
CA HIS A 172 22.01 0.68 -9.74
C HIS A 172 20.63 0.06 -9.62
N PRO A 173 20.51 -1.02 -8.81
CA PRO A 173 19.26 -1.75 -8.67
C PRO A 173 18.17 -0.87 -8.06
N ASP A 174 16.94 -0.99 -8.57
CA ASP A 174 15.77 -0.39 -7.96
C ASP A 174 15.45 -1.05 -6.59
N MET A 175 14.38 -0.59 -5.93
CA MET A 175 14.03 -1.06 -4.59
C MET A 175 13.74 -2.57 -4.54
N VAL A 176 13.08 -3.13 -5.56
CA VAL A 176 12.69 -4.54 -5.61
C VAL A 176 13.94 -5.41 -5.85
N SER A 177 14.73 -5.08 -6.86
CA SER A 177 16.00 -5.77 -7.14
C SER A 177 16.96 -5.69 -5.95
N ARG A 178 17.05 -4.53 -5.30
CA ARG A 178 17.88 -4.33 -4.11
C ARG A 178 17.43 -5.22 -2.95
N GLN A 179 16.12 -5.33 -2.72
CA GLN A 179 15.58 -6.21 -1.70
C GLN A 179 15.89 -7.67 -2.01
N ARG A 180 15.76 -8.10 -3.25
CA ARG A 180 16.11 -9.44 -3.70
C ARG A 180 17.61 -9.73 -3.48
N GLN A 181 18.48 -8.82 -3.94
CA GLN A 181 19.93 -8.95 -3.73
C GLN A 181 20.29 -9.03 -2.24
N MET A 182 19.62 -8.25 -1.38
CA MET A 182 19.79 -8.32 0.07
C MET A 182 19.47 -9.73 0.59
N VAL A 183 18.34 -10.29 0.19
CA VAL A 183 17.93 -11.65 0.60
C VAL A 183 18.90 -12.71 0.08
N GLU A 184 19.36 -12.58 -1.15
CA GLU A 184 20.35 -13.50 -1.75
C GLU A 184 21.68 -13.47 -0.99
N GLN A 185 22.19 -12.27 -0.65
CA GLN A 185 23.44 -12.12 0.11
C GLN A 185 23.28 -12.58 1.57
N ILE A 186 22.15 -12.33 2.22
CA ILE A 186 21.82 -12.87 3.53
C ILE A 186 21.84 -14.40 3.48
N SER A 187 21.16 -14.99 2.51
CA SER A 187 21.08 -16.44 2.34
C SER A 187 22.45 -17.06 2.14
N ALA A 188 23.28 -16.48 1.28
CA ALA A 188 24.64 -16.92 1.04
C ALA A 188 25.52 -16.81 2.31
N SER A 189 25.39 -15.70 3.06
CA SER A 189 26.15 -15.51 4.31
C SER A 189 25.76 -16.54 5.37
N TRP A 190 24.48 -16.89 5.48
CA TRP A 190 23.98 -17.89 6.44
C TRP A 190 24.37 -19.31 6.08
N GLN A 191 24.59 -19.63 4.80
CA GLN A 191 25.15 -20.91 4.37
C GLN A 191 26.60 -21.08 4.81
N ILE A 192 27.40 -20.02 4.85
CA ILE A 192 28.79 -20.02 5.26
C ILE A 192 28.92 -19.96 6.79
N ALA A 193 28.16 -19.05 7.41
CA ALA A 193 28.18 -18.80 8.85
C ALA A 193 26.74 -18.62 9.39
N PRO A 194 26.06 -19.72 9.77
CA PRO A 194 24.72 -19.66 10.32
C PRO A 194 24.63 -18.80 11.58
N ILE A 195 23.59 -18.01 11.71
CA ILE A 195 23.31 -17.24 12.94
C ILE A 195 23.01 -18.24 14.07
N PRO A 196 23.69 -18.13 15.21
CA PRO A 196 23.51 -19.07 16.34
C PRO A 196 22.22 -18.78 17.13
N SER A 197 21.67 -17.56 17.06
CA SER A 197 20.44 -17.17 17.75
C SER A 197 19.20 -17.52 16.94
N PRO A 198 18.03 -17.68 17.58
CA PRO A 198 16.79 -17.94 16.87
C PRO A 198 16.42 -16.81 15.91
N VAL A 199 16.02 -17.20 14.69
CA VAL A 199 15.46 -16.29 13.67
C VAL A 199 14.03 -16.73 13.38
N ILE A 200 13.07 -15.85 13.62
CA ILE A 200 11.64 -16.13 13.46
C ILE A 200 11.10 -15.24 12.36
N LEU A 201 10.65 -15.82 11.27
CA LEU A 201 9.90 -15.10 10.24
C LEU A 201 8.42 -15.33 10.48
N ALA A 202 7.70 -14.26 10.81
CA ALA A 202 6.33 -14.29 11.30
C ALA A 202 5.37 -13.47 10.44
N GLY A 203 4.19 -14.05 10.15
CA GLY A 203 3.09 -13.36 9.49
C GLY A 203 3.18 -13.28 7.96
N SER A 204 4.10 -14.03 7.33
CA SER A 204 4.16 -14.13 5.87
C SER A 204 3.68 -15.50 5.38
N THR A 205 3.13 -15.52 4.16
CA THR A 205 2.67 -16.73 3.46
C THR A 205 3.64 -17.21 2.40
N GLY A 206 4.73 -16.46 2.12
CA GLY A 206 5.70 -16.82 1.07
C GLY A 206 5.14 -16.69 -0.35
N SER A 207 4.10 -15.89 -0.55
CA SER A 207 3.42 -15.76 -1.85
C SER A 207 4.26 -15.03 -2.92
N ARG A 208 5.34 -14.34 -2.54
CA ARG A 208 6.25 -13.63 -3.45
C ARG A 208 7.62 -14.30 -3.46
N GLY A 209 8.29 -14.34 -4.62
CA GLY A 209 9.53 -15.05 -4.83
C GLY A 209 10.66 -14.63 -3.90
N THR A 210 10.88 -13.34 -3.72
CA THR A 210 11.89 -12.81 -2.78
C THR A 210 11.59 -13.23 -1.32
N THR A 211 10.33 -13.13 -0.90
CA THR A 211 9.91 -13.55 0.44
C THR A 211 10.05 -15.06 0.64
N LEU A 212 9.67 -15.84 -0.37
CA LEU A 212 9.83 -17.30 -0.34
C LEU A 212 11.31 -17.69 -0.22
N SER A 213 12.21 -17.01 -0.93
CA SER A 213 13.65 -17.21 -0.83
C SER A 213 14.18 -16.95 0.58
N LEU A 214 13.72 -15.87 1.24
CA LEU A 214 14.07 -15.60 2.62
C LEU A 214 13.51 -16.67 3.59
N MET A 215 12.25 -17.10 3.39
CA MET A 215 11.65 -18.17 4.19
C MET A 215 12.44 -19.47 4.07
N LYS A 216 12.92 -19.84 2.88
CA LYS A 216 13.80 -21.00 2.68
C LYS A 216 15.12 -20.84 3.43
N ALA A 217 15.72 -19.65 3.36
CA ALA A 217 16.98 -19.38 4.08
C ALA A 217 16.78 -19.46 5.60
N VAL A 218 15.69 -18.92 6.14
CA VAL A 218 15.35 -19.04 7.57
C VAL A 218 15.08 -20.48 7.95
N ALA A 219 14.34 -21.24 7.14
CA ALA A 219 14.04 -22.66 7.42
C ALA A 219 15.29 -23.54 7.46
N ALA A 220 16.34 -23.16 6.73
CA ALA A 220 17.62 -23.87 6.72
C ALA A 220 18.51 -23.57 7.94
N LEU A 221 18.20 -22.55 8.75
CA LEU A 221 18.98 -22.22 9.95
C LEU A 221 18.75 -23.25 11.07
N PRO A 222 19.77 -23.52 11.93
CA PRO A 222 19.65 -24.46 13.04
C PRO A 222 18.55 -24.09 14.06
N GLN A 223 18.19 -22.82 14.17
CA GLN A 223 17.13 -22.31 15.02
C GLN A 223 16.20 -21.37 14.23
N GLY A 224 15.98 -21.69 12.95
CA GLY A 224 15.05 -20.96 12.08
C GLY A 224 13.61 -21.39 12.31
N VAL A 225 12.71 -20.44 12.38
CA VAL A 225 11.27 -20.64 12.60
C VAL A 225 10.46 -19.87 11.61
N LEU A 226 9.51 -20.53 10.99
CA LEU A 226 8.46 -19.92 10.19
C LEU A 226 7.15 -19.99 10.97
N LEU A 227 6.56 -18.84 11.29
CA LEU A 227 5.25 -18.75 11.96
C LEU A 227 4.19 -18.30 10.97
N LEU A 228 3.37 -19.26 10.53
CA LEU A 228 2.37 -19.08 9.50
C LEU A 228 1.08 -18.45 10.06
N PRO A 229 0.56 -17.37 9.46
CA PRO A 229 -0.67 -16.74 9.91
C PRO A 229 -1.91 -17.47 9.38
N GLY A 230 -2.93 -17.65 10.21
CA GLY A 230 -4.23 -18.17 9.78
C GLY A 230 -4.15 -19.56 9.13
N PHE A 231 -3.27 -20.42 9.64
CA PHE A 231 -3.11 -21.77 9.11
C PHE A 231 -4.33 -22.64 9.47
N ASP A 232 -4.91 -23.27 8.46
CA ASP A 232 -6.08 -24.14 8.62
C ASP A 232 -5.67 -25.53 9.08
N PHE A 233 -5.79 -25.78 10.38
CA PHE A 233 -5.53 -27.08 11.00
C PHE A 233 -6.68 -28.07 10.86
N ASP A 234 -7.82 -27.61 10.39
CA ASP A 234 -9.06 -28.41 10.26
C ASP A 234 -9.21 -28.97 8.82
N MET A 235 -8.38 -28.51 7.88
CA MET A 235 -8.40 -28.96 6.49
C MET A 235 -7.76 -30.35 6.33
N PRO A 236 -8.47 -31.36 5.77
CA PRO A 236 -7.96 -32.68 5.54
C PRO A 236 -6.78 -32.70 4.56
N MET A 237 -5.88 -33.69 4.71
CA MET A 237 -4.72 -33.85 3.83
C MET A 237 -5.12 -34.08 2.37
N GLN A 238 -6.28 -34.72 2.13
CA GLN A 238 -6.80 -34.89 0.78
C GLN A 238 -7.10 -33.53 0.12
N ALA A 239 -7.75 -32.61 0.84
CA ALA A 239 -8.04 -31.26 0.32
C ALA A 239 -6.76 -30.48 0.01
N TRP A 240 -5.71 -30.63 0.84
CA TRP A 240 -4.39 -30.06 0.53
C TRP A 240 -3.77 -30.65 -0.75
N SER A 241 -3.88 -31.97 -0.92
CA SER A 241 -3.37 -32.66 -2.11
C SER A 241 -4.13 -32.21 -3.38
N ASP A 242 -5.45 -32.19 -3.32
CA ASP A 242 -6.27 -31.83 -4.46
C ASP A 242 -6.07 -30.35 -4.86
N MET A 243 -5.93 -29.46 -3.86
CA MET A 243 -5.60 -28.06 -4.09
C MET A 243 -4.23 -27.89 -4.76
N ALA A 244 -3.26 -28.76 -4.45
CA ALA A 244 -1.91 -28.72 -5.04
C ALA A 244 -1.90 -29.13 -6.53
N HIS A 245 -2.86 -29.95 -6.96
CA HIS A 245 -2.93 -30.47 -8.33
C HIS A 245 -3.95 -29.77 -9.21
N ALA A 246 -4.88 -29.00 -8.65
CA ALA A 246 -5.89 -28.28 -9.40
C ALA A 246 -5.35 -26.98 -9.98
N LEU A 247 -5.78 -26.67 -11.22
CA LEU A 247 -5.37 -25.46 -11.94
C LEU A 247 -6.08 -24.19 -11.47
N ASP A 248 -7.20 -24.32 -10.75
CA ASP A 248 -8.14 -23.26 -10.38
C ASP A 248 -8.28 -23.06 -8.85
N SER A 249 -7.31 -23.54 -8.08
CA SER A 249 -7.34 -23.41 -6.61
C SER A 249 -6.61 -22.17 -6.06
N GLU A 250 -6.11 -21.30 -6.93
CA GLU A 250 -5.26 -20.16 -6.52
C GLU A 250 -6.00 -19.10 -5.69
N ASP A 251 -7.32 -19.03 -5.78
CA ASP A 251 -8.17 -18.13 -5.01
C ASP A 251 -8.38 -18.59 -3.55
N HIS A 252 -8.11 -19.88 -3.26
CA HIS A 252 -8.26 -20.40 -1.90
C HIS A 252 -7.22 -19.79 -0.93
N PRO A 253 -7.61 -19.29 0.27
CA PRO A 253 -6.69 -18.62 1.21
C PRO A 253 -5.46 -19.45 1.60
N GLN A 254 -5.58 -20.77 1.65
CA GLN A 254 -4.48 -21.67 2.03
C GLN A 254 -3.59 -22.08 0.85
N TYR A 255 -3.98 -21.78 -0.41
CA TYR A 255 -3.18 -22.12 -1.59
C TYR A 255 -1.76 -21.57 -1.55
N ARG A 256 -1.57 -20.40 -0.94
CA ARG A 256 -0.27 -19.77 -0.76
C ARG A 256 0.71 -20.66 0.01
N PHE A 257 0.22 -21.46 0.96
CA PHE A 257 1.05 -22.41 1.70
C PHE A 257 1.40 -23.66 0.89
N VAL A 258 0.62 -24.03 -0.13
CA VAL A 258 0.96 -25.12 -1.04
C VAL A 258 2.29 -24.86 -1.73
N LYS A 259 2.47 -23.67 -2.29
CA LYS A 259 3.74 -23.23 -2.91
C LYS A 259 4.90 -23.23 -1.90
N LEU A 260 4.65 -22.78 -0.68
CA LEU A 260 5.64 -22.80 0.39
C LEU A 260 6.07 -24.22 0.75
N PHE A 261 5.11 -25.13 0.95
CA PHE A 261 5.42 -26.53 1.30
C PHE A 261 6.17 -27.23 0.18
N ALA A 262 5.78 -27.04 -1.08
CA ALA A 262 6.53 -27.55 -2.23
C ALA A 262 7.97 -27.04 -2.25
N ALA A 263 8.18 -25.74 -1.99
CA ALA A 263 9.50 -25.11 -1.98
C ALA A 263 10.40 -25.56 -0.80
N LEU A 264 9.80 -26.01 0.31
CA LEU A 264 10.48 -26.50 1.51
C LEU A 264 10.59 -28.03 1.55
N ALA A 265 10.03 -28.76 0.57
CA ALA A 265 9.85 -30.21 0.61
C ALA A 265 9.19 -30.67 1.92
N ALA A 266 8.18 -29.94 2.38
CA ALA A 266 7.46 -30.15 3.63
C ALA A 266 5.99 -30.47 3.37
N GLU A 267 5.29 -30.96 4.41
CA GLU A 267 3.88 -31.28 4.34
C GLU A 267 3.07 -30.46 5.37
N PRO A 268 1.79 -30.16 5.10
CA PRO A 268 0.92 -29.42 6.03
C PRO A 268 0.85 -30.03 7.44
N ARG A 269 0.90 -31.37 7.58
CA ARG A 269 0.90 -32.07 8.86
C ARG A 269 2.12 -31.80 9.75
N GLN A 270 3.20 -31.30 9.16
CA GLN A 270 4.42 -30.94 9.90
C GLN A 270 4.30 -29.58 10.59
N VAL A 271 3.25 -28.79 10.30
CA VAL A 271 3.02 -27.52 10.97
C VAL A 271 2.50 -27.74 12.38
N ALA A 272 3.31 -27.38 13.38
CA ALA A 272 2.93 -27.43 14.77
C ALA A 272 2.14 -26.17 15.20
N ARG A 273 1.23 -26.34 16.17
CA ARG A 273 0.57 -25.16 16.77
C ARG A 273 1.56 -24.35 17.60
N TRP A 274 1.64 -23.06 17.33
CA TRP A 274 2.48 -22.15 18.11
C TRP A 274 1.97 -22.08 19.56
N ALA A 275 2.84 -22.42 20.52
CA ALA A 275 2.52 -22.41 21.96
C ALA A 275 1.21 -23.14 22.33
N GLY A 276 0.73 -24.08 21.50
CA GLY A 276 -0.53 -24.78 21.75
C GLY A 276 -1.78 -23.91 21.55
N VAL A 277 -1.67 -22.72 20.95
CA VAL A 277 -2.79 -21.79 20.73
C VAL A 277 -3.88 -22.46 19.89
N LYS A 278 -5.11 -22.42 20.40
CA LYS A 278 -6.31 -22.89 19.71
C LYS A 278 -7.07 -21.73 19.09
N ALA A 279 -7.90 -22.01 18.11
CA ALA A 279 -8.84 -21.02 17.58
C ALA A 279 -9.77 -20.51 18.70
N PRO A 280 -10.10 -19.22 18.76
CA PRO A 280 -11.01 -18.67 19.77
C PRO A 280 -12.39 -19.34 19.78
N VAL A 281 -12.90 -19.68 18.59
CA VAL A 281 -14.15 -20.41 18.39
C VAL A 281 -13.87 -21.59 17.45
N PRO A 282 -13.46 -22.77 18.00
CA PRO A 282 -13.07 -23.91 17.16
C PRO A 282 -14.16 -24.39 16.20
N ALA A 283 -15.44 -24.40 16.65
CA ALA A 283 -16.58 -24.78 15.80
C ALA A 283 -16.71 -23.84 14.57
N ARG A 284 -16.45 -22.54 14.73
CA ARG A 284 -16.44 -21.60 13.60
C ARG A 284 -15.27 -21.87 12.66
N SER A 285 -14.08 -22.19 13.18
CA SER A 285 -12.94 -22.53 12.33
C SER A 285 -13.23 -23.75 11.48
N ALA A 286 -13.81 -24.81 12.05
CA ALA A 286 -14.21 -26.00 11.31
C ALA A 286 -15.31 -25.71 10.27
N LEU A 287 -16.31 -24.90 10.63
CA LEU A 287 -17.37 -24.48 9.71
C LEU A 287 -16.79 -23.71 8.51
N VAL A 288 -15.93 -22.73 8.76
CA VAL A 288 -15.31 -21.90 7.71
C VAL A 288 -14.35 -22.72 6.87
N SER A 289 -13.54 -23.60 7.48
CA SER A 289 -12.68 -24.55 6.76
C SER A 289 -13.48 -25.40 5.75
N LEU A 290 -14.62 -25.94 6.17
CA LEU A 290 -15.47 -26.71 5.27
C LEU A 290 -16.17 -25.83 4.22
N ALA A 291 -16.68 -24.67 4.60
CA ALA A 291 -17.37 -23.75 3.69
C ALA A 291 -16.48 -23.23 2.55
N LEU A 292 -15.17 -23.08 2.82
CA LEU A 292 -14.17 -22.61 1.86
C LEU A 292 -13.44 -23.75 1.13
N ARG A 293 -13.95 -24.99 1.13
CA ARG A 293 -13.31 -26.08 0.38
C ARG A 293 -13.12 -25.69 -1.08
N PRO A 294 -11.90 -25.91 -1.65
CA PRO A 294 -11.65 -25.60 -3.05
C PRO A 294 -12.54 -26.40 -3.99
N ALA A 295 -12.78 -25.87 -5.19
CA ALA A 295 -13.71 -26.42 -6.18
C ALA A 295 -13.60 -27.95 -6.41
N PRO A 296 -12.38 -28.56 -6.48
CA PRO A 296 -12.25 -29.99 -6.69
C PRO A 296 -12.80 -30.88 -5.59
N VAL A 297 -13.01 -30.35 -4.38
CA VAL A 297 -13.44 -31.12 -3.19
C VAL A 297 -14.67 -30.52 -2.49
N THR A 298 -15.52 -29.80 -3.21
CA THR A 298 -16.79 -29.26 -2.67
C THR A 298 -17.81 -30.33 -2.32
N ASP A 299 -17.70 -31.54 -2.85
CA ASP A 299 -18.47 -32.72 -2.44
C ASP A 299 -18.29 -33.09 -0.98
N CYS A 300 -17.19 -32.66 -0.35
CA CYS A 300 -16.99 -32.74 1.10
C CYS A 300 -18.09 -32.05 1.90
N TRP A 301 -18.79 -31.06 1.34
CA TRP A 301 -19.95 -30.45 2.02
C TRP A 301 -21.05 -31.46 2.34
N LEU A 302 -21.26 -32.44 1.47
CA LEU A 302 -22.27 -33.48 1.67
C LEU A 302 -21.81 -34.56 2.66
N SER A 303 -20.52 -34.89 2.64
CA SER A 303 -19.95 -35.94 3.51
C SER A 303 -19.54 -35.44 4.89
N GLU A 304 -18.91 -34.28 5.01
CA GLU A 304 -18.41 -33.72 6.26
C GLU A 304 -19.43 -32.79 6.95
N GLY A 305 -20.31 -32.12 6.16
CA GLY A 305 -21.30 -31.17 6.71
C GLY A 305 -22.18 -31.74 7.82
N PRO A 306 -22.74 -32.97 7.67
CA PRO A 306 -23.53 -33.59 8.74
C PRO A 306 -22.75 -33.88 10.03
N ALA A 307 -21.42 -33.95 9.96
CA ALA A 307 -20.56 -34.17 11.12
C ALA A 307 -20.19 -32.87 11.87
N LEU A 308 -20.48 -31.69 11.28
CA LEU A 308 -20.27 -30.41 11.96
C LEU A 308 -21.14 -30.34 13.22
N ARG A 309 -20.47 -30.05 14.33
CA ARG A 309 -21.14 -29.89 15.64
C ARG A 309 -21.25 -28.41 15.98
N ASP A 310 -22.29 -28.07 16.72
CA ASP A 310 -22.47 -26.74 17.30
C ASP A 310 -22.47 -25.60 16.23
N ILE A 311 -23.24 -25.76 15.17
CA ILE A 311 -23.40 -24.71 14.15
C ILE A 311 -23.95 -23.43 14.75
N ALA A 312 -24.85 -23.52 15.73
CA ALA A 312 -25.40 -22.35 16.42
C ALA A 312 -24.30 -21.57 17.18
N GLY A 313 -23.41 -22.26 17.88
CA GLY A 313 -22.26 -21.64 18.53
C GLY A 313 -21.22 -21.09 17.52
N ALA A 314 -21.00 -21.81 16.43
CA ALA A 314 -20.12 -21.37 15.33
C ALA A 314 -20.59 -20.06 14.68
N THR A 315 -21.89 -19.89 14.53
CA THR A 315 -22.51 -18.71 13.89
C THR A 315 -22.96 -17.64 14.89
N SER A 316 -22.85 -17.90 16.19
CA SER A 316 -23.13 -16.89 17.22
C SER A 316 -22.27 -15.64 16.99
N ALA A 317 -22.84 -14.46 17.16
CA ALA A 317 -22.19 -13.17 16.86
C ALA A 317 -21.74 -12.99 15.40
N MET A 318 -22.30 -13.74 14.46
CA MET A 318 -22.25 -13.44 13.02
C MET A 318 -23.53 -12.73 12.62
N THR A 319 -23.41 -11.63 11.88
CA THR A 319 -24.55 -10.85 11.39
C THR A 319 -24.39 -10.64 9.90
N LEU A 320 -25.42 -10.95 9.13
CA LEU A 320 -25.53 -10.57 7.71
C LEU A 320 -26.42 -9.31 7.65
N LEU A 321 -25.93 -8.30 6.94
CA LEU A 321 -26.67 -7.07 6.68
C LEU A 321 -26.75 -6.86 5.16
N GLU A 322 -27.96 -6.90 4.63
CA GLU A 322 -28.24 -6.60 3.23
C GLU A 322 -28.78 -5.18 3.11
N ALA A 323 -28.01 -4.31 2.48
CA ALA A 323 -28.36 -2.90 2.30
C ALA A 323 -28.96 -2.66 0.91
N PRO A 324 -30.06 -1.89 0.78
CA PRO A 324 -30.69 -1.64 -0.52
C PRO A 324 -29.92 -0.68 -1.43
N SER A 325 -28.85 -0.07 -0.93
CA SER A 325 -27.98 0.80 -1.73
C SER A 325 -26.60 0.95 -1.11
N PRO A 326 -25.54 1.25 -1.92
CA PRO A 326 -24.18 1.47 -1.42
C PRO A 326 -24.08 2.57 -0.35
N ARG A 327 -24.93 3.61 -0.45
CA ARG A 327 -24.96 4.68 0.56
C ARG A 327 -25.49 4.20 1.91
N LEU A 328 -26.51 3.35 1.92
CA LEU A 328 -27.07 2.79 3.15
C LEU A 328 -26.15 1.73 3.73
N GLU A 329 -25.48 0.95 2.90
CA GLU A 329 -24.41 0.04 3.31
C GLU A 329 -23.30 0.81 4.06
N ALA A 330 -22.75 1.85 3.45
CA ALA A 330 -21.71 2.67 4.06
C ALA A 330 -22.17 3.31 5.39
N MET A 331 -23.41 3.76 5.47
CA MET A 331 -23.97 4.34 6.69
C MET A 331 -24.13 3.27 7.80
N ALA A 332 -24.65 2.10 7.46
CA ALA A 332 -24.81 1.00 8.43
C ALA A 332 -23.45 0.54 9.00
N ILE A 333 -22.44 0.42 8.14
CA ILE A 333 -21.06 0.12 8.55
C ILE A 333 -20.53 1.22 9.48
N ALA A 334 -20.70 2.49 9.10
CA ALA A 334 -20.23 3.61 9.89
C ALA A 334 -20.91 3.67 11.27
N MET A 335 -22.21 3.40 11.35
CA MET A 335 -22.94 3.31 12.62
C MET A 335 -22.39 2.18 13.50
N ARG A 336 -22.11 1.01 12.93
CA ARG A 336 -21.53 -0.11 13.68
C ARG A 336 -20.12 0.18 14.20
N LEU A 337 -19.30 0.85 13.36
CA LEU A 337 -17.97 1.28 13.78
C LEU A 337 -18.01 2.35 14.89
N ARG A 338 -18.98 3.26 14.80
CA ARG A 338 -19.22 4.26 15.85
C ARG A 338 -19.64 3.60 17.15
N GLU A 339 -20.60 2.68 17.12
CA GLU A 339 -21.05 1.94 18.30
C GLU A 339 -19.86 1.24 18.98
N ALA A 340 -19.02 0.54 18.22
CA ALA A 340 -17.81 -0.09 18.75
C ALA A 340 -16.86 0.93 19.40
N ALA A 341 -16.68 2.11 18.79
CA ALA A 341 -15.84 3.18 19.35
C ALA A 341 -16.42 3.74 20.68
N GLU A 342 -17.74 3.91 20.76
CA GLU A 342 -18.43 4.36 21.99
C GLU A 342 -18.31 3.32 23.13
N GLU A 343 -18.30 2.02 22.78
CA GLU A 343 -18.09 0.91 23.73
C GLU A 343 -16.60 0.67 24.07
N GLY A 344 -15.67 1.41 23.46
CA GLY A 344 -14.24 1.21 23.64
C GLY A 344 -13.70 -0.07 23.00
N LEU A 345 -14.43 -0.65 22.05
CA LEU A 345 -14.05 -1.85 21.33
C LEU A 345 -13.23 -1.52 20.08
N THR A 346 -12.31 -2.42 19.73
CA THR A 346 -11.60 -2.36 18.46
C THR A 346 -12.46 -2.98 17.36
N ALA A 347 -12.70 -2.22 16.30
CA ALA A 347 -13.44 -2.69 15.12
C ALA A 347 -12.67 -2.37 13.83
N ALA A 348 -12.85 -3.20 12.79
CA ALA A 348 -12.21 -3.02 11.50
C ALA A 348 -13.18 -3.26 10.35
N LEU A 349 -13.16 -2.38 9.35
CA LEU A 349 -13.74 -2.62 8.03
C LEU A 349 -12.68 -3.26 7.14
N ILE A 350 -12.98 -4.42 6.57
CA ILE A 350 -12.13 -5.10 5.59
C ILE A 350 -12.85 -5.09 4.25
N THR A 351 -12.31 -4.37 3.27
CA THR A 351 -12.87 -4.26 1.93
C THR A 351 -11.77 -3.94 0.91
N PRO A 352 -11.84 -4.51 -0.31
CA PRO A 352 -11.02 -4.08 -1.44
C PRO A 352 -11.58 -2.80 -2.11
N ASP A 353 -12.85 -2.44 -1.87
CA ASP A 353 -13.51 -1.30 -2.50
C ASP A 353 -13.12 0.04 -1.85
N ARG A 354 -12.32 0.81 -2.57
CA ARG A 354 -11.90 2.16 -2.18
C ARG A 354 -13.05 3.18 -2.21
N GLY A 355 -14.10 2.91 -2.99
CA GLY A 355 -15.32 3.71 -3.02
C GLY A 355 -16.08 3.60 -1.70
N LEU A 356 -16.30 2.36 -1.24
CA LEU A 356 -16.93 2.07 0.05
C LEU A 356 -16.12 2.67 1.21
N THR A 357 -14.80 2.47 1.24
CA THR A 357 -13.92 3.04 2.27
C THR A 357 -14.09 4.56 2.41
N ARG A 358 -14.12 5.29 1.27
CA ARG A 358 -14.31 6.76 1.27
C ARG A 358 -15.68 7.16 1.78
N GLN A 359 -16.74 6.44 1.41
CA GLN A 359 -18.10 6.72 1.87
C GLN A 359 -18.24 6.50 3.39
N VAL A 360 -17.67 5.41 3.90
CA VAL A 360 -17.65 5.11 5.34
C VAL A 360 -16.84 6.17 6.11
N SER A 361 -15.65 6.54 5.63
CA SER A 361 -14.84 7.59 6.25
C SER A 361 -15.56 8.94 6.28
N ALA A 362 -16.27 9.31 5.19
CA ALA A 362 -17.07 10.51 5.13
C ALA A 362 -18.26 10.47 6.12
N ALA A 363 -18.89 9.32 6.30
CA ALA A 363 -19.94 9.14 7.29
C ALA A 363 -19.41 9.25 8.73
N LEU A 364 -18.26 8.65 9.03
CA LEU A 364 -17.61 8.71 10.34
C LEU A 364 -17.16 10.14 10.70
N SER A 365 -16.72 10.92 9.71
CA SER A 365 -16.28 12.31 9.93
C SER A 365 -17.38 13.22 10.49
N GLN A 366 -18.67 12.91 10.26
CA GLN A 366 -19.81 13.64 10.84
C GLN A 366 -19.86 13.53 12.37
N TRP A 367 -19.25 12.51 12.93
CA TRP A 367 -19.13 12.28 14.38
C TRP A 367 -17.72 12.56 14.91
N GLY A 368 -16.84 13.17 14.10
CA GLY A 368 -15.46 13.46 14.49
C GLY A 368 -14.57 12.22 14.60
N ILE A 369 -15.00 11.09 14.06
CA ILE A 369 -14.21 9.84 14.07
C ILE A 369 -13.31 9.81 12.83
N ILE A 370 -12.01 9.71 13.06
CA ILE A 370 -10.99 9.58 12.00
C ILE A 370 -10.50 8.13 12.01
N PRO A 371 -10.89 7.31 11.01
CA PRO A 371 -10.45 5.92 10.92
C PRO A 371 -8.97 5.82 10.50
N ASP A 372 -8.27 4.80 10.99
CA ASP A 372 -6.92 4.45 10.54
C ASP A 372 -7.01 3.60 9.25
N ASP A 373 -6.91 4.24 8.09
CA ASP A 373 -6.91 3.58 6.77
C ASP A 373 -5.53 2.99 6.44
N SER A 374 -5.45 1.66 6.31
CA SER A 374 -4.19 0.96 6.01
C SER A 374 -3.57 1.34 4.65
N ALA A 375 -4.38 1.74 3.67
CA ALA A 375 -3.91 2.17 2.36
C ALA A 375 -3.55 3.67 2.31
N GLY A 376 -3.91 4.42 3.37
CA GLY A 376 -3.69 5.86 3.45
C GLY A 376 -4.51 6.66 2.43
N MET A 377 -4.30 7.97 2.43
CA MET A 377 -4.90 8.88 1.46
C MET A 377 -3.88 9.17 0.34
N PRO A 378 -4.20 8.91 -0.93
CA PRO A 378 -3.35 9.33 -2.03
C PRO A 378 -3.09 10.84 -2.01
N LEU A 379 -1.84 11.26 -2.19
CA LEU A 379 -1.43 12.67 -2.10
C LEU A 379 -2.33 13.58 -2.96
N HIS A 380 -2.65 13.17 -4.18
CA HIS A 380 -3.47 13.95 -5.12
C HIS A 380 -4.93 14.17 -4.65
N LEU A 381 -5.41 13.42 -3.67
CA LEU A 381 -6.73 13.62 -3.03
C LEU A 381 -6.67 14.43 -1.74
N SER A 382 -5.47 14.61 -1.18
CA SER A 382 -5.26 15.45 0.00
C SER A 382 -5.45 16.94 -0.34
N PRO A 383 -5.73 17.82 0.64
CA PRO A 383 -5.81 19.26 0.37
C PRO A 383 -4.54 19.81 -0.30
N PRO A 384 -3.30 19.56 0.16
CA PRO A 384 -2.10 20.01 -0.54
C PRO A 384 -2.00 19.50 -1.98
N GLY A 385 -2.23 18.20 -2.18
CA GLY A 385 -2.15 17.60 -3.52
C GLY A 385 -3.20 18.14 -4.49
N ARG A 386 -4.41 18.45 -4.01
CA ARG A 386 -5.45 19.10 -4.83
C ARG A 386 -5.07 20.53 -5.19
N LEU A 387 -4.49 21.29 -4.24
CA LEU A 387 -4.01 22.65 -4.53
C LEU A 387 -2.91 22.61 -5.60
N LEU A 388 -1.91 21.75 -5.45
CA LEU A 388 -0.83 21.60 -6.42
C LEU A 388 -1.38 21.25 -7.82
N ARG A 389 -2.35 20.36 -7.93
CA ARG A 389 -2.98 20.02 -9.20
C ARG A 389 -3.76 21.19 -9.81
N GLN A 390 -4.48 21.98 -9.00
CA GLN A 390 -5.20 23.16 -9.48
C GLN A 390 -4.21 24.24 -9.94
N ALA A 391 -3.15 24.49 -9.19
CA ALA A 391 -2.08 25.41 -9.56
C ALA A 391 -1.42 25.01 -10.88
N LEU A 392 -1.10 23.72 -11.04
CA LEU A 392 -0.54 23.15 -12.27
C LEU A 392 -1.47 23.37 -13.48
N GLY A 393 -2.77 23.14 -13.30
CA GLY A 393 -3.76 23.33 -14.36
C GLY A 393 -3.83 24.79 -14.84
N ILE A 394 -3.70 25.74 -13.94
CA ILE A 394 -3.69 27.17 -14.27
C ILE A 394 -2.42 27.53 -15.05
N LEU A 395 -1.24 27.11 -14.59
CA LEU A 395 0.02 27.35 -15.27
C LEU A 395 0.05 26.76 -16.69
N GLY A 396 -0.61 25.61 -16.92
CA GLY A 396 -0.57 24.91 -18.20
C GLY A 396 -1.69 25.28 -19.19
N GLN A 397 -2.87 25.63 -18.69
CA GLN A 397 -4.07 25.81 -19.54
C GLN A 397 -4.68 27.21 -19.47
N GLY A 398 -4.17 28.07 -18.58
CA GLY A 398 -4.78 29.37 -18.29
C GLY A 398 -6.01 29.26 -17.38
N VAL A 399 -6.63 30.40 -17.12
CA VAL A 399 -7.66 30.55 -16.09
C VAL A 399 -9.04 30.74 -16.70
N SER A 400 -9.94 29.80 -16.47
CA SER A 400 -11.38 29.97 -16.65
C SER A 400 -12.05 30.35 -15.33
N THR A 401 -13.23 30.96 -15.38
CA THR A 401 -14.03 31.31 -14.18
C THR A 401 -14.24 30.08 -13.26
N PRO A 402 -14.62 28.88 -13.74
CA PRO A 402 -14.77 27.72 -12.87
C PRO A 402 -13.45 27.30 -12.21
N THR A 403 -12.33 27.30 -12.94
CA THR A 403 -11.02 26.92 -12.38
C THR A 403 -10.51 27.91 -11.36
N LEU A 404 -10.69 29.22 -11.60
CA LEU A 404 -10.37 30.27 -10.64
C LEU A 404 -11.18 30.11 -9.36
N LEU A 405 -12.49 30.00 -9.47
CA LEU A 405 -13.38 29.87 -8.30
C LEU A 405 -13.10 28.59 -7.51
N ALA A 406 -12.76 27.49 -8.16
CA ALA A 406 -12.35 26.26 -7.50
C ALA A 406 -11.07 26.45 -6.68
N LEU A 407 -10.09 27.17 -7.24
CA LEU A 407 -8.85 27.52 -6.56
C LEU A 407 -9.08 28.45 -5.38
N LEU A 408 -9.80 29.57 -5.58
CA LEU A 408 -10.06 30.56 -4.52
C LEU A 408 -10.87 29.97 -3.34
N LYS A 409 -11.75 29.01 -3.60
CA LYS A 409 -12.50 28.29 -2.55
C LYS A 409 -11.69 27.16 -1.88
N HIS A 410 -10.51 26.86 -2.37
CA HIS A 410 -9.71 25.80 -1.82
C HIS A 410 -9.32 26.07 -0.35
N PRO A 411 -9.35 25.08 0.58
CA PRO A 411 -9.05 25.30 2.00
C PRO A 411 -7.70 25.97 2.28
N LEU A 412 -6.70 25.72 1.47
CA LEU A 412 -5.35 26.26 1.62
C LEU A 412 -5.12 27.58 0.86
N ALA A 413 -6.02 28.01 -0.03
CA ALA A 413 -5.87 29.31 -0.69
C ALA A 413 -6.07 30.44 0.32
N HIS A 414 -5.16 31.42 0.36
CA HIS A 414 -5.21 32.55 1.27
C HIS A 414 -5.29 32.10 2.75
N SER A 415 -4.53 31.08 3.14
CA SER A 415 -4.54 30.53 4.50
C SER A 415 -3.65 31.31 5.48
N GLY A 416 -2.77 32.17 4.98
CA GLY A 416 -1.86 32.97 5.80
C GLY A 416 -2.51 34.11 6.61
N GLY A 417 -3.82 34.36 6.48
CA GLY A 417 -4.56 35.35 7.26
C GLY A 417 -5.78 35.89 6.53
N ALA A 418 -6.66 36.60 7.24
CA ALA A 418 -7.87 37.23 6.70
C ALA A 418 -8.73 36.30 5.83
N ARG A 419 -8.78 35.01 6.20
CA ARG A 419 -9.50 33.97 5.42
C ARG A 419 -10.99 34.28 5.22
N ASN A 420 -11.64 34.85 6.23
CA ASN A 420 -13.07 35.19 6.14
C ASN A 420 -13.33 36.27 5.11
N GLU A 421 -12.47 37.30 5.09
CA GLU A 421 -12.54 38.38 4.10
C GLU A 421 -12.26 37.87 2.69
N HIS A 422 -11.28 36.97 2.54
CA HIS A 422 -11.01 36.31 1.27
C HIS A 422 -12.24 35.56 0.75
N LEU A 423 -12.93 34.79 1.61
CA LEU A 423 -14.10 34.01 1.22
C LEU A 423 -15.27 34.91 0.85
N LEU A 424 -15.47 36.06 1.55
CA LEU A 424 -16.50 37.06 1.21
C LEU A 424 -16.20 37.69 -0.16
N LEU A 425 -14.95 38.14 -0.38
CA LEU A 425 -14.55 38.72 -1.68
C LEU A 425 -14.64 37.67 -2.80
N THR A 426 -14.32 36.43 -2.54
CA THR A 426 -14.48 35.32 -3.50
C THR A 426 -15.95 35.13 -3.89
N ARG A 427 -16.86 35.18 -2.91
CA ARG A 427 -18.29 35.04 -3.15
C ARG A 427 -18.84 36.23 -3.98
N ASP A 428 -18.44 37.46 -3.65
CA ASP A 428 -18.86 38.63 -4.36
C ASP A 428 -18.33 38.69 -5.79
N LEU A 429 -17.07 38.24 -5.98
CA LEU A 429 -16.48 38.04 -7.30
C LEU A 429 -17.25 36.97 -8.10
N GLU A 430 -17.59 35.85 -7.49
CA GLU A 430 -18.39 34.82 -8.15
C GLU A 430 -19.72 35.33 -8.65
N LEU A 431 -20.44 36.07 -7.81
CA LEU A 431 -21.73 36.69 -8.21
C LEU A 431 -21.53 37.62 -9.41
N TYR A 432 -20.49 38.45 -9.38
CA TYR A 432 -20.20 39.37 -10.49
C TYR A 432 -19.85 38.60 -11.79
N LEU A 433 -18.95 37.62 -11.72
CA LEU A 433 -18.54 36.87 -12.90
C LEU A 433 -19.69 36.08 -13.53
N ARG A 434 -20.57 35.51 -12.70
CA ARG A 434 -21.78 34.81 -13.17
C ARG A 434 -22.82 35.78 -13.76
N ALA A 435 -23.11 36.91 -13.10
CA ALA A 435 -24.07 37.90 -13.58
C ALA A 435 -23.65 38.53 -14.93
N LYS A 436 -22.34 38.65 -15.15
CA LYS A 436 -21.76 39.18 -16.41
C LYS A 436 -21.41 38.12 -17.44
N ALA A 437 -21.65 36.82 -17.11
CA ALA A 437 -21.32 35.68 -17.96
C ALA A 437 -19.86 35.73 -18.47
N ILE A 438 -18.90 36.04 -17.59
CA ILE A 438 -17.47 36.16 -17.94
C ILE A 438 -16.83 34.74 -17.86
N PRO A 439 -16.49 34.13 -19.00
CA PRO A 439 -15.88 32.79 -18.98
C PRO A 439 -14.38 32.80 -18.61
N PHE A 440 -13.67 33.88 -18.99
CA PHE A 440 -12.23 34.05 -18.79
C PHE A 440 -11.96 35.41 -18.15
N PRO A 441 -11.77 35.47 -16.82
CA PRO A 441 -11.55 36.74 -16.13
C PRO A 441 -10.22 37.37 -16.52
N GLN A 442 -10.23 38.67 -16.78
CA GLN A 442 -9.05 39.45 -17.13
C GLN A 442 -8.70 40.43 -16.02
N SER A 443 -7.40 40.73 -15.84
CA SER A 443 -6.92 41.64 -14.78
C SER A 443 -7.63 42.99 -14.76
N ALA A 444 -7.83 43.60 -15.92
CA ALA A 444 -8.55 44.89 -16.02
C ALA A 444 -10.00 44.80 -15.50
N GLY A 445 -10.70 43.70 -15.80
CA GLY A 445 -12.04 43.44 -15.31
C GLY A 445 -12.10 43.20 -13.80
N LEU A 446 -11.14 42.49 -13.24
CA LEU A 446 -10.99 42.24 -11.81
C LEU A 446 -10.71 43.54 -11.04
N GLN A 447 -9.81 44.39 -11.54
CA GLN A 447 -9.50 45.67 -10.95
C GLN A 447 -10.70 46.62 -11.00
N ALA A 448 -11.42 46.71 -12.15
CA ALA A 448 -12.62 47.53 -12.29
C ALA A 448 -13.78 47.06 -11.39
N TRP A 449 -13.89 45.77 -11.15
CA TRP A 449 -14.81 45.20 -10.16
C TRP A 449 -14.41 45.60 -8.74
N ALA A 450 -13.11 45.47 -8.36
CA ALA A 450 -12.62 45.77 -7.03
C ALA A 450 -12.81 47.24 -6.65
N GLN A 451 -12.62 48.17 -7.61
CA GLN A 451 -12.86 49.61 -7.39
C GLN A 451 -14.31 49.96 -6.99
N LYS A 452 -15.26 49.10 -7.31
CA LYS A 452 -16.67 49.26 -6.96
C LYS A 452 -17.07 48.65 -5.63
N GLN A 453 -16.14 47.89 -5.01
CA GLN A 453 -16.41 47.26 -3.72
C GLN A 453 -16.22 48.27 -2.59
N ASN A 454 -17.09 48.22 -1.60
CA ASN A 454 -16.97 49.02 -0.39
C ASN A 454 -16.12 48.28 0.67
N ASN A 455 -14.96 47.74 0.21
CA ASN A 455 -14.02 46.99 1.03
C ASN A 455 -12.59 47.45 0.74
N PRO A 456 -11.85 47.99 1.72
CA PRO A 456 -10.49 48.51 1.52
C PRO A 456 -9.49 47.46 1.06
N MET A 457 -9.73 46.19 1.33
CA MET A 457 -8.88 45.08 0.90
C MET A 457 -9.15 44.63 -0.55
N ALA A 458 -10.25 45.05 -1.17
CA ALA A 458 -10.68 44.51 -2.47
C ALA A 458 -9.65 44.77 -3.57
N LEU A 459 -8.99 45.94 -3.57
CA LEU A 459 -8.00 46.30 -4.59
C LEU A 459 -6.71 45.44 -4.49
N SER A 460 -6.16 45.30 -3.29
CA SER A 460 -4.95 44.47 -3.08
C SER A 460 -5.27 43.00 -3.35
N TRP A 461 -6.45 42.52 -2.92
CA TRP A 461 -6.89 41.15 -3.17
C TRP A 461 -7.10 40.89 -4.67
N ALA A 462 -7.72 41.82 -5.41
CA ALA A 462 -7.90 41.69 -6.87
C ALA A 462 -6.55 41.77 -7.62
N GLY A 463 -5.59 42.53 -7.09
CA GLY A 463 -4.18 42.50 -7.57
C GLY A 463 -3.60 41.12 -7.50
N TRP A 464 -3.63 40.47 -6.31
CA TRP A 464 -3.18 39.11 -6.11
C TRP A 464 -3.92 38.08 -6.99
N VAL A 465 -5.26 38.19 -7.13
CA VAL A 465 -6.00 37.30 -8.04
C VAL A 465 -5.58 37.55 -9.49
N SER A 466 -5.27 38.78 -9.88
CA SER A 466 -4.79 39.12 -11.23
C SER A 466 -3.40 38.50 -11.50
N GLU A 467 -2.50 38.46 -10.51
CA GLU A 467 -1.21 37.78 -10.58
C GLU A 467 -1.38 36.28 -10.76
N ILE A 468 -2.29 35.66 -10.00
CA ILE A 468 -2.66 34.23 -10.19
C ILE A 468 -3.14 33.99 -11.62
N CYS A 469 -4.02 34.85 -12.15
CA CYS A 469 -4.55 34.68 -13.51
C CYS A 469 -3.51 34.90 -14.60
N ALA A 470 -2.49 35.70 -14.35
CA ALA A 470 -1.42 36.02 -15.31
C ALA A 470 -0.29 34.98 -15.32
N ALA A 471 -0.25 34.09 -14.33
CA ALA A 471 0.80 33.08 -14.21
C ALA A 471 0.72 32.06 -15.36
N HIS A 472 1.86 31.74 -15.94
CA HIS A 472 2.01 30.75 -17.02
C HIS A 472 3.41 30.14 -17.00
N TRP A 473 3.57 29.00 -17.65
CA TRP A 473 4.88 28.40 -17.85
C TRP A 473 5.79 29.32 -18.68
N PRO A 474 7.10 29.36 -18.39
CA PRO A 474 8.06 30.00 -19.30
C PRO A 474 8.05 29.28 -20.65
N ALA A 475 8.40 30.04 -21.72
CA ALA A 475 8.29 29.56 -23.09
C ALA A 475 9.09 28.27 -23.34
N ASP A 476 8.45 27.38 -24.03
CA ASP A 476 8.83 26.18 -24.81
C ASP A 476 9.81 25.13 -24.30
N SER A 477 10.82 25.39 -23.49
CA SER A 477 11.59 24.34 -22.79
C SER A 477 12.37 24.90 -21.60
N ALA A 478 12.05 24.43 -20.41
CA ALA A 478 12.82 24.68 -19.21
C ALA A 478 13.20 23.36 -18.54
N PRO A 479 14.33 23.29 -17.81
CA PRO A 479 14.68 22.13 -17.01
C PRO A 479 13.54 21.77 -16.03
N PHE A 480 13.29 20.48 -15.86
CA PHE A 480 12.21 20.01 -14.98
C PHE A 480 12.31 20.56 -13.55
N ALA A 481 13.54 20.70 -13.03
CA ALA A 481 13.77 21.27 -11.69
C ALA A 481 13.28 22.72 -11.58
N ASP A 482 13.47 23.53 -12.63
CA ASP A 482 13.02 24.92 -12.65
C ASP A 482 11.51 25.02 -12.73
N LEU A 483 10.88 24.16 -13.56
CA LEU A 483 9.42 24.06 -13.64
C LEU A 483 8.81 23.62 -12.29
N LEU A 484 9.42 22.65 -11.61
CA LEU A 484 8.99 22.20 -10.31
C LEU A 484 9.11 23.32 -9.26
N SER A 485 10.25 24.02 -9.24
CA SER A 485 10.49 25.17 -8.34
C SER A 485 9.47 26.28 -8.59
N GLN A 486 9.21 26.64 -9.84
CA GLN A 486 8.18 27.61 -10.19
C GLN A 486 6.78 27.18 -9.74
N HIS A 487 6.43 25.90 -9.93
CA HIS A 487 5.14 25.37 -9.52
C HIS A 487 4.95 25.45 -7.99
N LEU A 488 5.98 25.08 -7.22
CA LEU A 488 5.92 25.16 -5.75
C LEU A 488 5.82 26.61 -5.30
N THR A 489 6.68 27.51 -5.81
CA THR A 489 6.61 28.95 -5.52
C THR A 489 5.25 29.55 -5.80
N TYR A 490 4.63 29.15 -6.94
CA TYR A 490 3.29 29.60 -7.30
C TYR A 490 2.23 29.06 -6.33
N ALA A 491 2.29 27.79 -5.95
CA ALA A 491 1.37 27.21 -4.99
C ALA A 491 1.50 27.86 -3.60
N GLU A 492 2.73 28.17 -3.16
CA GLU A 492 2.99 28.90 -1.91
C GLU A 492 2.44 30.33 -1.97
N ALA A 493 2.59 31.05 -3.08
CA ALA A 493 2.00 32.38 -3.27
C ALA A 493 0.48 32.35 -3.18
N ILE A 494 -0.17 31.28 -3.68
CA ILE A 494 -1.62 31.08 -3.51
C ILE A 494 -1.99 30.87 -2.04
N CYS A 495 -1.21 30.09 -1.29
CA CYS A 495 -1.45 29.87 0.15
C CYS A 495 -1.25 31.16 0.96
N ARG A 496 -0.21 31.92 0.67
CA ARG A 496 0.16 33.16 1.37
C ARG A 496 -0.97 34.21 1.24
N GLY A 497 -1.50 34.40 0.07
CA GLY A 497 -2.60 35.36 -0.17
C GLY A 497 -2.13 36.76 -0.53
N SER A 498 -3.01 37.75 -0.38
CA SER A 498 -2.83 39.15 -0.84
C SER A 498 -2.07 40.07 0.10
N ARG A 499 -1.59 39.57 1.25
CA ARG A 499 -0.81 40.39 2.20
C ARG A 499 0.70 40.23 1.94
N PRO A 500 1.49 41.32 1.85
CA PRO A 500 2.94 41.23 1.95
C PRO A 500 3.33 40.82 3.38
N ASP A 501 4.45 40.14 3.49
CA ASP A 501 5.01 39.54 4.69
C ASP A 501 5.06 40.50 5.90
N GLU A 502 4.19 40.30 6.86
CA GLU A 502 4.45 40.58 8.26
C GLU A 502 4.36 39.21 8.96
N ASP A 503 5.51 38.69 9.36
CA ASP A 503 5.73 37.40 10.07
C ASP A 503 5.75 36.12 9.24
N ASP A 504 6.99 35.74 8.92
CA ASP A 504 7.39 34.55 8.13
C ASP A 504 7.46 33.24 8.98
N GLU A 505 6.67 33.07 10.04
CA GLU A 505 6.74 31.89 10.92
C GLU A 505 5.64 30.83 10.75
N ALA A 506 4.70 30.98 9.84
CA ALA A 506 3.53 30.07 9.81
C ALA A 506 3.16 29.44 8.46
N GLY A 507 4.03 29.36 7.48
CA GLY A 507 3.61 28.99 6.13
C GLY A 507 4.47 28.03 5.32
N GLY A 508 5.15 27.09 5.95
CA GLY A 508 5.76 25.98 5.19
C GLY A 508 4.70 24.90 4.86
N LEU A 509 4.59 24.52 3.58
CA LEU A 509 3.86 23.35 3.12
C LEU A 509 4.54 22.05 3.56
#